data_a18a7e8c779bed496143efd8cc9882a1
#
_entry.id   a18a7e8c779bed496143efd8cc9882a1
#
_cell.length_a   1.000
_cell.length_b   1.000
_cell.length_c   1.000
_cell.angle_alpha   90.00
_cell.angle_beta   90.00
_cell.angle_gamma   90.00
#
_symmetry.space_group_name_H-M   'P 1'
#
loop_
_entity.id
_entity.type
_entity.pdbx_description
1 polymer ?
#
loop_
_entity_poly.entity_id
_entity_poly.type
_entity_poly.pdbx_seq_one_letter_code
_entity_poly.pdbx_strand_id
1 'polypeptide(L)'
;MSKISQREALRTTTMFLCDSQIEAYYDNLLNKQVLALKRTLSGIGTIEGLKKYVRSERNAIDNIITLLGISGEKFKRVVSWIRLSKGYTFDSEWSSSSLRSKMIEDERLMEEFCELFINGYVSPKFSSIVPHFILQDFRIDDEVMRRLTSDDFVRNLVKDKVTTEYNTRYADLYVKTLHSKIKEIALKHGIEFRRMQIPNYSEEELALTYAGKYIVINHHFYLTTSSSQTAYYDNVIKPKYKKAQSLNNIIVINILDGAGWIGRAADFRKIYADCNYFLNLKSLEKLDDIITEFFNI
;
A
#
# COMPACT_ATOMS: atom_id res chain seq x y z
N MET A 1 29.32 20.49 -8.03
CA MET A 1 28.65 19.62 -9.04
C MET A 1 27.32 20.21 -9.48
N SER A 2 26.86 20.04 -10.72
CA SER A 2 25.54 20.51 -11.17
C SER A 2 24.48 19.41 -11.01
N LYS A 3 23.27 19.82 -10.68
CA LYS A 3 22.09 18.94 -10.66
C LYS A 3 21.90 18.29 -12.05
N ILE A 4 21.59 16.98 -12.12
CA ILE A 4 21.27 16.32 -13.40
C ILE A 4 20.09 17.03 -14.05
N SER A 5 20.05 17.09 -15.39
CA SER A 5 18.95 17.74 -16.08
C SER A 5 17.62 17.00 -15.84
N GLN A 6 16.49 17.71 -15.85
CA GLN A 6 15.19 17.09 -15.70
C GLN A 6 14.92 16.01 -16.74
N ARG A 7 15.38 16.23 -17.99
CA ARG A 7 15.28 15.25 -19.07
C ARG A 7 16.08 13.99 -18.76
N GLU A 8 17.28 14.13 -18.22
CA GLU A 8 18.11 13.01 -17.80
C GLU A 8 17.46 12.28 -16.62
N ALA A 9 16.97 13.00 -15.62
CA ALA A 9 16.27 12.44 -14.47
C ALA A 9 15.10 11.54 -14.90
N LEU A 10 14.23 12.03 -15.79
CA LEU A 10 13.11 11.25 -16.33
C LEU A 10 13.58 10.03 -17.15
N ARG A 11 14.62 10.17 -17.96
CA ARG A 11 15.14 9.09 -18.80
C ARG A 11 15.78 7.97 -17.98
N THR A 12 16.42 8.31 -16.89
CA THR A 12 17.15 7.37 -16.03
C THR A 12 16.32 6.83 -14.88
N THR A 13 15.09 7.32 -14.65
CA THR A 13 14.18 6.78 -13.63
C THR A 13 14.04 5.26 -13.75
N THR A 14 14.25 4.54 -12.66
CA THR A 14 14.00 3.10 -12.59
C THR A 14 12.49 2.88 -12.48
N MET A 15 11.86 2.44 -13.58
CA MET A 15 10.42 2.23 -13.64
C MET A 15 9.99 1.02 -12.82
N PHE A 16 10.73 -0.08 -12.96
CA PHE A 16 10.50 -1.35 -12.29
C PHE A 16 11.84 -1.93 -11.81
N LEU A 17 11.80 -2.63 -10.68
CA LEU A 17 12.90 -3.47 -10.23
C LEU A 17 12.60 -4.91 -10.67
N CYS A 18 13.52 -5.56 -11.36
CA CYS A 18 13.43 -6.98 -11.68
C CYS A 18 14.24 -7.77 -10.66
N ASP A 19 13.57 -8.57 -9.85
CA ASP A 19 14.18 -9.39 -8.81
C ASP A 19 13.49 -10.75 -8.73
N SER A 20 14.23 -11.81 -8.97
CA SER A 20 13.68 -13.18 -9.01
C SER A 20 13.11 -13.66 -7.68
N GLN A 21 13.60 -13.15 -6.56
CA GLN A 21 13.07 -13.51 -5.24
C GLN A 21 11.70 -12.88 -5.00
N ILE A 22 11.49 -11.67 -5.51
CA ILE A 22 10.19 -10.99 -5.43
C ILE A 22 9.17 -11.67 -6.32
N GLU A 23 9.55 -12.06 -7.54
CA GLU A 23 8.65 -12.78 -8.45
C GLU A 23 8.25 -14.14 -7.84
N ALA A 24 9.22 -14.90 -7.31
CA ALA A 24 8.94 -16.15 -6.60
C ALA A 24 8.07 -15.93 -5.36
N TYR A 25 8.26 -14.83 -4.62
CA TYR A 25 7.43 -14.48 -3.48
C TYR A 25 5.97 -14.21 -3.91
N TYR A 26 5.78 -13.44 -4.99
CA TYR A 26 4.44 -13.15 -5.54
C TYR A 26 3.70 -14.42 -5.95
N ASP A 27 4.36 -15.30 -6.71
CA ASP A 27 3.78 -16.57 -7.14
C ASP A 27 3.42 -17.50 -5.97
N ASN A 28 4.30 -17.60 -4.97
CA ASN A 28 4.03 -18.35 -3.76
C ASN A 28 2.85 -17.79 -2.97
N LEU A 29 2.76 -16.46 -2.84
CA LEU A 29 1.66 -15.79 -2.15
C LEU A 29 0.34 -16.05 -2.88
N LEU A 30 0.32 -15.89 -4.20
CA LEU A 30 -0.85 -16.13 -5.03
C LEU A 30 -1.33 -17.59 -4.91
N ASN A 31 -0.43 -18.57 -5.08
CA ASN A 31 -0.77 -19.99 -4.97
C ASN A 31 -1.29 -20.36 -3.58
N LYS A 32 -0.69 -19.81 -2.51
CA LYS A 32 -1.14 -20.02 -1.13
C LYS A 32 -2.56 -19.49 -0.91
N GLN A 33 -2.89 -18.31 -1.42
CA GLN A 33 -4.22 -17.71 -1.31
C GLN A 33 -5.27 -18.51 -2.10
N VAL A 34 -4.94 -18.95 -3.32
CA VAL A 34 -5.82 -19.79 -4.14
C VAL A 34 -6.17 -21.09 -3.41
N LEU A 35 -5.16 -21.79 -2.88
CA LEU A 35 -5.36 -23.04 -2.14
C LEU A 35 -6.18 -22.82 -0.87
N ALA A 36 -5.94 -21.75 -0.14
CA ALA A 36 -6.70 -21.41 1.07
C ALA A 36 -8.18 -21.20 0.74
N LEU A 37 -8.49 -20.42 -0.28
CA LEU A 37 -9.88 -20.16 -0.70
C LEU A 37 -10.60 -21.43 -1.13
N LYS A 38 -9.96 -22.27 -1.98
CA LYS A 38 -10.60 -23.52 -2.46
C LYS A 38 -10.91 -24.51 -1.34
N ARG A 39 -10.01 -24.65 -0.36
CA ARG A 39 -10.20 -25.59 0.75
C ARG A 39 -11.31 -25.20 1.71
N THR A 40 -11.49 -23.92 1.91
CA THR A 40 -12.32 -23.41 3.00
C THR A 40 -13.73 -23.05 2.57
N LEU A 41 -13.97 -22.81 1.27
CA LEU A 41 -15.25 -22.28 0.77
C LEU A 41 -16.26 -23.35 0.31
N SER A 42 -15.97 -24.64 0.41
CA SER A 42 -16.81 -25.70 -0.15
C SER A 42 -18.19 -25.86 0.48
N GLY A 43 -18.48 -25.19 1.57
CA GLY A 43 -19.77 -25.34 2.28
C GLY A 43 -20.57 -24.05 2.48
N ILE A 44 -20.11 -22.93 1.93
CA ILE A 44 -20.70 -21.61 2.26
C ILE A 44 -22.01 -21.27 1.53
N GLY A 45 -22.49 -22.11 0.64
CA GLY A 45 -23.74 -21.88 -0.11
C GLY A 45 -25.02 -21.96 0.71
N THR A 46 -24.94 -22.19 2.01
CA THR A 46 -26.08 -22.21 2.96
C THR A 46 -25.78 -21.34 4.17
N ILE A 47 -26.84 -20.87 4.85
CA ILE A 47 -26.69 -20.06 6.07
C ILE A 47 -25.88 -20.81 7.12
N GLU A 48 -26.18 -22.08 7.37
CA GLU A 48 -25.47 -22.89 8.37
C GLU A 48 -24.00 -23.16 7.96
N GLY A 49 -23.76 -23.43 6.69
CA GLY A 49 -22.40 -23.59 6.16
C GLY A 49 -21.59 -22.32 6.29
N LEU A 50 -22.20 -21.17 5.99
CA LEU A 50 -21.56 -19.86 6.11
C LEU A 50 -21.26 -19.50 7.57
N LYS A 51 -22.21 -19.75 8.50
CA LYS A 51 -21.99 -19.61 9.95
C LYS A 51 -20.82 -20.47 10.44
N LYS A 52 -20.80 -21.74 10.04
CA LYS A 52 -19.69 -22.67 10.38
C LYS A 52 -18.35 -22.14 9.87
N TYR A 53 -18.33 -21.65 8.64
CA TYR A 53 -17.14 -21.09 8.00
C TYR A 53 -16.63 -19.86 8.77
N VAL A 54 -17.51 -18.90 9.08
CA VAL A 54 -17.14 -17.69 9.84
C VAL A 54 -16.59 -18.05 11.23
N ARG A 55 -17.11 -19.07 11.87
CA ARG A 55 -16.61 -19.52 13.19
C ARG A 55 -15.25 -20.18 13.11
N SER A 56 -15.02 -21.00 12.09
CA SER A 56 -13.80 -21.83 11.97
C SER A 56 -12.62 -21.13 11.29
N GLU A 57 -12.89 -20.19 10.37
CA GLU A 57 -11.85 -19.54 9.57
C GLU A 57 -11.57 -18.12 10.05
N ARG A 58 -10.31 -17.87 10.43
CA ARG A 58 -9.88 -16.55 10.95
C ARG A 58 -10.11 -15.41 9.94
N ASN A 59 -9.86 -15.68 8.67
CA ASN A 59 -9.95 -14.70 7.57
C ASN A 59 -11.25 -14.82 6.78
N ALA A 60 -12.30 -15.43 7.36
CA ALA A 60 -13.55 -15.72 6.68
C ALA A 60 -14.15 -14.51 5.96
N ILE A 61 -14.20 -13.36 6.63
CA ILE A 61 -14.80 -12.13 6.08
C ILE A 61 -14.02 -11.63 4.87
N ASP A 62 -12.68 -11.54 4.98
CA ASP A 62 -11.83 -11.10 3.88
C ASP A 62 -11.89 -12.07 2.69
N ASN A 63 -12.00 -13.36 2.96
CA ASN A 63 -12.14 -14.37 1.92
C ASN A 63 -13.48 -14.25 1.19
N ILE A 64 -14.59 -13.98 1.91
CA ILE A 64 -15.92 -13.75 1.30
C ILE A 64 -15.90 -12.49 0.45
N ILE A 65 -15.35 -11.39 0.96
CA ILE A 65 -15.21 -10.13 0.22
C ILE A 65 -14.44 -10.38 -1.09
N THR A 66 -13.32 -11.12 -1.00
CA THR A 66 -12.48 -11.48 -2.14
C THR A 66 -13.23 -12.35 -3.14
N LEU A 67 -13.93 -13.39 -2.65
CA LEU A 67 -14.72 -14.31 -3.48
C LEU A 67 -15.79 -13.58 -4.32
N LEU A 68 -16.45 -12.61 -3.71
CA LEU A 68 -17.53 -11.88 -4.36
C LEU A 68 -17.04 -10.66 -5.15
N GLY A 69 -15.74 -10.34 -5.09
CA GLY A 69 -15.19 -9.16 -5.75
C GLY A 69 -15.73 -7.84 -5.20
N ILE A 70 -16.21 -7.84 -3.95
CA ILE A 70 -16.76 -6.65 -3.28
C ILE A 70 -15.61 -5.75 -2.86
N SER A 71 -15.70 -4.43 -3.14
CA SER A 71 -14.73 -3.51 -2.56
C SER A 71 -14.90 -3.40 -1.04
N GLY A 72 -13.78 -3.25 -0.31
CA GLY A 72 -13.82 -3.11 1.14
C GLY A 72 -14.71 -1.96 1.61
N GLU A 73 -14.74 -0.85 0.86
CA GLU A 73 -15.59 0.30 1.17
C GLU A 73 -17.09 -0.02 1.01
N LYS A 74 -17.49 -0.67 -0.09
CA LYS A 74 -18.89 -1.12 -0.29
C LYS A 74 -19.32 -2.05 0.83
N PHE A 75 -18.48 -3.03 1.17
CA PHE A 75 -18.73 -3.97 2.26
C PHE A 75 -18.96 -3.25 3.60
N LYS A 76 -18.05 -2.36 3.99
CA LYS A 76 -18.15 -1.62 5.25
C LYS A 76 -19.43 -0.78 5.34
N ARG A 77 -19.89 -0.18 4.25
CA ARG A 77 -21.14 0.62 4.25
C ARG A 77 -22.37 -0.25 4.54
N VAL A 78 -22.50 -1.42 3.90
CA VAL A 78 -23.61 -2.35 4.15
C VAL A 78 -23.53 -2.91 5.57
N VAL A 79 -22.36 -3.33 6.03
CA VAL A 79 -22.18 -3.85 7.40
C VAL A 79 -22.45 -2.77 8.45
N SER A 80 -22.05 -1.51 8.21
CA SER A 80 -22.34 -0.41 9.12
C SER A 80 -23.85 -0.19 9.30
N TRP A 81 -24.61 -0.32 8.21
CA TRP A 81 -26.08 -0.30 8.31
C TRP A 81 -26.62 -1.46 9.14
N ILE A 82 -26.18 -2.71 8.91
CA ILE A 82 -26.62 -3.89 9.68
C ILE A 82 -26.35 -3.68 11.16
N ARG A 83 -25.14 -3.26 11.53
CA ARG A 83 -24.79 -3.04 12.95
C ARG A 83 -25.65 -1.97 13.62
N LEU A 84 -25.95 -0.87 12.92
CA LEU A 84 -26.86 0.17 13.43
C LEU A 84 -28.27 -0.37 13.65
N SER A 85 -28.78 -1.18 12.72
CA SER A 85 -30.12 -1.81 12.85
C SER A 85 -30.21 -2.80 14.03
N LYS A 86 -29.06 -3.28 14.52
CA LYS A 86 -28.95 -4.15 15.70
C LYS A 86 -28.61 -3.39 16.99
N GLY A 87 -28.58 -2.06 16.94
CA GLY A 87 -28.38 -1.22 18.13
C GLY A 87 -26.91 -1.04 18.56
N TYR A 88 -25.94 -1.41 17.69
CA TYR A 88 -24.54 -1.10 17.95
C TYR A 88 -24.26 0.39 17.72
N THR A 89 -23.35 0.96 18.50
CA THR A 89 -22.91 2.34 18.35
C THR A 89 -22.09 2.55 17.06
N PHE A 90 -22.13 3.76 16.51
CA PHE A 90 -21.40 4.12 15.28
C PHE A 90 -20.28 5.11 15.62
N ASP A 91 -19.29 4.64 16.33
CA ASP A 91 -18.12 5.42 16.79
C ASP A 91 -16.91 5.22 15.88
N SER A 92 -16.80 4.05 15.25
CA SER A 92 -15.72 3.71 14.33
C SER A 92 -16.14 2.60 13.37
N GLU A 93 -15.50 2.49 12.21
CA GLU A 93 -15.69 1.35 11.31
C GLU A 93 -15.04 0.10 11.90
N TRP A 94 -15.72 -1.03 11.81
CA TRP A 94 -15.16 -2.30 12.23
C TRP A 94 -14.27 -2.88 11.14
N SER A 95 -13.10 -3.37 11.52
CA SER A 95 -12.28 -4.23 10.66
C SER A 95 -12.97 -5.58 10.45
N SER A 96 -12.57 -6.31 9.41
CA SER A 96 -13.07 -7.69 9.18
C SER A 96 -12.89 -8.60 10.38
N SER A 97 -11.77 -8.47 11.09
CA SER A 97 -11.52 -9.24 12.32
C SER A 97 -12.43 -8.84 13.48
N SER A 98 -12.65 -7.52 13.68
CA SER A 98 -13.59 -7.03 14.71
C SER A 98 -15.02 -7.45 14.42
N LEU A 99 -15.46 -7.34 13.17
CA LEU A 99 -16.77 -7.83 12.76
C LEU A 99 -16.93 -9.32 13.04
N ARG A 100 -15.95 -10.14 12.64
CA ARG A 100 -15.98 -11.58 12.90
C ARG A 100 -16.11 -11.89 14.39
N SER A 101 -15.33 -11.23 15.25
CA SER A 101 -15.42 -11.42 16.71
C SER A 101 -16.81 -11.09 17.24
N LYS A 102 -17.37 -9.96 16.82
CA LYS A 102 -18.74 -9.55 17.19
C LYS A 102 -19.81 -10.54 16.72
N MET A 103 -19.67 -11.08 15.53
CA MET A 103 -20.58 -12.11 15.02
C MET A 103 -20.51 -13.42 15.80
N ILE A 104 -19.33 -13.80 16.32
CA ILE A 104 -19.17 -14.98 17.17
C ILE A 104 -19.82 -14.75 18.55
N GLU A 105 -19.77 -13.52 19.07
CA GLU A 105 -20.36 -13.12 20.35
C GLU A 105 -21.89 -12.91 20.26
N ASP A 106 -22.41 -12.43 19.12
CA ASP A 106 -23.84 -12.15 18.90
C ASP A 106 -24.39 -12.96 17.73
N GLU A 107 -25.12 -14.02 18.04
CA GLU A 107 -25.74 -14.91 17.05
C GLU A 107 -26.72 -14.17 16.12
N ARG A 108 -27.41 -13.14 16.61
CA ARG A 108 -28.34 -12.35 15.79
C ARG A 108 -27.61 -11.55 14.72
N LEU A 109 -26.42 -11.02 15.05
CA LEU A 109 -25.56 -10.35 14.09
C LEU A 109 -25.02 -11.35 13.05
N MET A 110 -24.60 -12.53 13.49
CA MET A 110 -24.15 -13.63 12.65
C MET A 110 -25.24 -14.04 11.65
N GLU A 111 -26.45 -14.23 12.13
CA GLU A 111 -27.61 -14.64 11.30
C GLU A 111 -27.95 -13.60 10.26
N GLU A 112 -28.02 -12.33 10.63
CA GLU A 112 -28.28 -11.21 9.74
C GLU A 112 -27.23 -11.10 8.63
N PHE A 113 -25.98 -11.28 9.00
CA PHE A 113 -24.86 -11.27 8.05
C PHE A 113 -24.96 -12.44 7.07
N CYS A 114 -25.20 -13.66 7.55
CA CYS A 114 -25.34 -14.84 6.70
C CYS A 114 -26.57 -14.75 5.79
N GLU A 115 -27.69 -14.22 6.30
CA GLU A 115 -28.89 -13.99 5.52
C GLU A 115 -28.66 -12.99 4.41
N LEU A 116 -27.88 -11.92 4.64
CA LEU A 116 -27.51 -10.96 3.60
C LEU A 116 -26.85 -11.65 2.39
N PHE A 117 -25.90 -12.53 2.62
CA PHE A 117 -25.15 -13.19 1.55
C PHE A 117 -25.89 -14.32 0.86
N ILE A 118 -26.82 -14.98 1.52
CA ILE A 118 -27.57 -16.11 0.95
C ILE A 118 -28.89 -15.66 0.33
N ASN A 119 -29.64 -14.82 1.03
CA ASN A 119 -31.00 -14.42 0.67
C ASN A 119 -31.16 -12.91 0.43
N GLY A 120 -30.16 -12.09 0.74
CA GLY A 120 -30.28 -10.63 0.80
C GLY A 120 -30.77 -10.00 -0.51
N TYR A 121 -30.38 -10.57 -1.64
CA TYR A 121 -30.79 -10.13 -2.98
C TYR A 121 -32.30 -10.22 -3.19
N VAL A 122 -32.97 -11.22 -2.64
CA VAL A 122 -34.43 -11.47 -2.81
C VAL A 122 -35.21 -11.05 -1.57
N SER A 123 -34.60 -10.74 -0.48
CA SER A 123 -35.25 -10.41 0.80
C SER A 123 -35.77 -8.96 0.80
N PRO A 124 -37.07 -8.72 0.98
CA PRO A 124 -37.64 -7.38 1.14
C PRO A 124 -37.00 -6.57 2.27
N LYS A 125 -36.51 -7.24 3.31
CA LYS A 125 -35.84 -6.65 4.45
C LYS A 125 -34.60 -5.85 4.04
N PHE A 126 -33.79 -6.40 3.14
CA PHE A 126 -32.59 -5.73 2.68
C PHE A 126 -32.85 -4.77 1.52
N SER A 127 -33.71 -5.17 0.57
CA SER A 127 -34.01 -4.38 -0.63
C SER A 127 -34.78 -3.09 -0.35
N SER A 128 -35.45 -2.99 0.80
CA SER A 128 -36.09 -1.74 1.24
C SER A 128 -35.11 -0.66 1.68
N ILE A 129 -33.84 -1.00 1.96
CA ILE A 129 -32.85 -0.09 2.55
C ILE A 129 -31.57 -0.03 1.73
N VAL A 130 -31.11 -1.17 1.20
CA VAL A 130 -29.92 -1.25 0.37
C VAL A 130 -30.34 -1.33 -1.10
N PRO A 131 -29.83 -0.42 -1.96
CA PRO A 131 -30.17 -0.45 -3.38
C PRO A 131 -29.84 -1.79 -4.04
N HIS A 132 -30.69 -2.24 -4.94
CA HIS A 132 -30.58 -3.52 -5.63
C HIS A 132 -29.22 -3.72 -6.34
N PHE A 133 -28.69 -2.67 -6.98
CA PHE A 133 -27.37 -2.72 -7.63
C PHE A 133 -26.19 -2.94 -6.66
N ILE A 134 -26.40 -2.72 -5.35
CA ILE A 134 -25.43 -3.04 -4.31
C ILE A 134 -25.64 -4.48 -3.85
N LEU A 135 -26.90 -4.88 -3.59
CA LEU A 135 -27.24 -6.21 -3.09
C LEU A 135 -26.86 -7.34 -4.03
N GLN A 136 -26.86 -7.09 -5.35
CA GLN A 136 -26.47 -8.10 -6.35
C GLN A 136 -25.01 -8.58 -6.17
N ASP A 137 -24.15 -7.78 -5.57
CA ASP A 137 -22.76 -8.17 -5.29
C ASP A 137 -22.65 -9.03 -4.01
N PHE A 138 -23.67 -8.97 -3.12
CA PHE A 138 -23.72 -9.73 -1.87
C PHE A 138 -24.50 -11.04 -2.06
N ARG A 139 -24.10 -11.83 -3.05
CA ARG A 139 -24.83 -13.05 -3.40
C ARG A 139 -23.91 -14.24 -3.51
N ILE A 140 -24.09 -15.22 -2.62
CA ILE A 140 -23.46 -16.54 -2.69
C ILE A 140 -24.52 -17.51 -3.20
N ASP A 141 -24.47 -17.82 -4.47
CA ASP A 141 -25.39 -18.74 -5.14
C ASP A 141 -24.67 -19.94 -5.76
N ASP A 142 -25.43 -20.83 -6.38
CA ASP A 142 -24.91 -22.03 -7.03
C ASP A 142 -23.93 -21.69 -8.16
N GLU A 143 -24.08 -20.55 -8.81
CA GLU A 143 -23.14 -20.13 -9.85
C GLU A 143 -21.81 -19.72 -9.25
N VAL A 144 -21.80 -18.93 -8.18
CA VAL A 144 -20.59 -18.58 -7.42
C VAL A 144 -19.92 -19.85 -6.91
N MET A 145 -20.70 -20.78 -6.34
CA MET A 145 -20.17 -22.07 -5.86
C MET A 145 -19.55 -22.91 -6.97
N ARG A 146 -20.18 -22.96 -8.14
CA ARG A 146 -19.67 -23.67 -9.33
C ARG A 146 -18.36 -23.03 -9.83
N ARG A 147 -18.29 -21.72 -9.87
CA ARG A 147 -17.10 -20.99 -10.34
C ARG A 147 -15.89 -21.21 -9.43
N LEU A 148 -16.10 -21.48 -8.14
CA LEU A 148 -15.02 -21.81 -7.18
C LEU A 148 -14.27 -23.11 -7.54
N THR A 149 -14.80 -23.99 -8.37
CA THR A 149 -14.09 -25.17 -8.83
C THR A 149 -12.97 -24.85 -9.83
N SER A 150 -13.05 -23.69 -10.51
CA SER A 150 -12.07 -23.23 -11.49
C SER A 150 -10.88 -22.56 -10.82
N ASP A 151 -9.66 -23.08 -11.05
CA ASP A 151 -8.42 -22.48 -10.56
C ASP A 151 -8.19 -21.08 -11.14
N ASP A 152 -8.47 -20.88 -12.41
CA ASP A 152 -8.30 -19.58 -13.08
C ASP A 152 -9.24 -18.54 -12.53
N PHE A 153 -10.49 -18.91 -12.23
CA PHE A 153 -11.43 -17.99 -11.60
C PHE A 153 -10.95 -17.55 -10.22
N VAL A 154 -10.59 -18.50 -9.36
CA VAL A 154 -10.10 -18.20 -8.01
C VAL A 154 -8.79 -17.43 -8.06
N ARG A 155 -7.89 -17.75 -8.98
CA ARG A 155 -6.63 -17.04 -9.19
C ARG A 155 -6.88 -15.56 -9.57
N ASN A 156 -7.81 -15.30 -10.48
CA ASN A 156 -8.17 -13.94 -10.88
C ASN A 156 -8.78 -13.12 -9.72
N LEU A 157 -9.64 -13.75 -8.90
CA LEU A 157 -10.23 -13.09 -7.73
C LEU A 157 -9.19 -12.65 -6.69
N VAL A 158 -8.20 -13.48 -6.42
CA VAL A 158 -7.16 -13.17 -5.42
C VAL A 158 -6.07 -12.26 -5.95
N LYS A 159 -5.91 -12.17 -7.27
CA LYS A 159 -4.81 -11.44 -7.92
C LYS A 159 -4.73 -9.99 -7.45
N ASP A 160 -5.83 -9.25 -7.40
CA ASP A 160 -5.84 -7.85 -7.00
C ASP A 160 -5.44 -7.68 -5.54
N LYS A 161 -5.91 -8.57 -4.66
CA LYS A 161 -5.53 -8.57 -3.24
C LYS A 161 -4.04 -8.87 -3.06
N VAL A 162 -3.54 -9.89 -3.72
CA VAL A 162 -2.12 -10.28 -3.69
C VAL A 162 -1.24 -9.17 -4.29
N THR A 163 -1.69 -8.54 -5.37
CA THR A 163 -0.99 -7.42 -6.01
C THR A 163 -0.81 -6.24 -5.06
N THR A 164 -1.79 -5.93 -4.22
CA THR A 164 -1.67 -4.86 -3.21
C THR A 164 -0.59 -5.17 -2.18
N GLU A 165 -0.56 -6.39 -1.65
CA GLU A 165 0.49 -6.83 -0.71
C GLU A 165 1.88 -6.87 -1.39
N TYR A 166 1.93 -7.36 -2.62
CA TYR A 166 3.15 -7.37 -3.44
C TYR A 166 3.69 -5.96 -3.67
N ASN A 167 2.84 -5.00 -4.02
CA ASN A 167 3.26 -3.61 -4.26
C ASN A 167 3.89 -2.98 -3.02
N THR A 168 3.36 -3.27 -1.83
CA THR A 168 3.95 -2.80 -0.57
C THR A 168 5.35 -3.38 -0.36
N ARG A 169 5.50 -4.70 -0.48
CA ARG A 169 6.81 -5.35 -0.33
C ARG A 169 7.80 -4.97 -1.41
N TYR A 170 7.31 -4.71 -2.60
CA TYR A 170 8.11 -4.24 -3.72
C TYR A 170 8.71 -2.85 -3.45
N ALA A 171 7.91 -1.92 -2.88
CA ALA A 171 8.40 -0.62 -2.44
C ALA A 171 9.42 -0.76 -1.29
N ASP A 172 9.21 -1.66 -0.33
CA ASP A 172 10.15 -1.96 0.74
C ASP A 172 11.49 -2.49 0.21
N LEU A 173 11.48 -3.32 -0.82
CA LEU A 173 12.72 -3.78 -1.46
C LEU A 173 13.48 -2.63 -2.09
N TYR A 174 12.79 -1.75 -2.81
CA TYR A 174 13.42 -0.56 -3.37
C TYR A 174 14.14 0.24 -2.28
N VAL A 175 13.45 0.52 -1.17
CA VAL A 175 14.02 1.27 -0.03
C VAL A 175 15.25 0.56 0.54
N LYS A 176 15.19 -0.75 0.76
CA LYS A 176 16.33 -1.54 1.24
C LYS A 176 17.51 -1.48 0.29
N THR A 177 17.27 -1.66 -1.01
CA THR A 177 18.30 -1.59 -2.05
C THR A 177 18.94 -0.21 -2.10
N LEU A 178 18.13 0.85 -2.09
CA LEU A 178 18.60 2.22 -2.08
C LEU A 178 19.45 2.53 -0.85
N HIS A 179 18.95 2.20 0.35
CA HIS A 179 19.67 2.45 1.60
C HIS A 179 20.98 1.68 1.68
N SER A 180 21.03 0.44 1.19
CA SER A 180 22.27 -0.34 1.12
C SER A 180 23.34 0.35 0.27
N LYS A 181 22.95 0.82 -0.92
CA LYS A 181 23.84 1.53 -1.83
C LYS A 181 24.31 2.88 -1.26
N ILE A 182 23.40 3.65 -0.64
CA ILE A 182 23.78 4.91 0.01
C ILE A 182 24.78 4.66 1.13
N LYS A 183 24.54 3.63 1.96
CA LYS A 183 25.48 3.25 3.03
C LYS A 183 26.85 2.86 2.49
N GLU A 184 26.90 2.10 1.40
CA GLU A 184 28.14 1.70 0.75
C GLU A 184 28.94 2.92 0.26
N ILE A 185 28.27 3.87 -0.39
CA ILE A 185 28.90 5.12 -0.85
C ILE A 185 29.40 5.95 0.35
N ALA A 186 28.56 6.16 1.35
CA ALA A 186 28.90 6.95 2.53
C ALA A 186 30.07 6.36 3.32
N LEU A 187 30.15 5.03 3.39
CA LEU A 187 31.20 4.31 4.12
C LEU A 187 32.59 4.51 3.50
N LYS A 188 32.70 4.74 2.18
CA LYS A 188 33.97 5.06 1.51
C LYS A 188 34.61 6.34 2.09
N HIS A 189 33.79 7.25 2.58
CA HIS A 189 34.21 8.51 3.20
C HIS A 189 34.19 8.47 4.73
N GLY A 190 33.96 7.32 5.35
CA GLY A 190 33.80 7.18 6.81
C GLY A 190 32.56 7.90 7.37
N ILE A 191 31.54 8.14 6.53
CA ILE A 191 30.32 8.87 6.89
C ILE A 191 29.20 7.89 7.18
N GLU A 192 28.44 8.16 8.24
CA GLU A 192 27.27 7.36 8.62
C GLU A 192 26.00 7.86 7.97
N PHE A 193 25.23 6.94 7.35
CA PHE A 193 23.90 7.17 6.85
C PHE A 193 22.85 6.60 7.81
N ARG A 194 22.11 7.48 8.48
CA ARG A 194 21.11 7.08 9.48
C ARG A 194 19.98 8.10 9.65
N ARG A 195 18.96 7.72 10.38
CA ARG A 195 17.97 8.66 10.89
C ARG A 195 18.57 9.44 12.06
N MET A 196 18.39 10.76 12.05
CA MET A 196 18.92 11.63 13.08
C MET A 196 18.12 12.92 13.24
N GLN A 197 18.22 13.52 14.42
CA GLN A 197 17.78 14.88 14.65
C GLN A 197 18.80 15.85 14.02
N ILE A 198 18.28 16.87 13.31
CA ILE A 198 19.11 17.93 12.75
C ILE A 198 18.69 19.26 13.44
N PRO A 199 19.61 19.90 14.18
CA PRO A 199 19.32 21.12 14.91
C PRO A 199 18.72 22.22 14.00
N ASN A 200 17.66 22.89 14.47
CA ASN A 200 16.95 23.93 13.76
C ASN A 200 16.29 23.50 12.42
N TYR A 201 16.32 22.19 12.09
CA TYR A 201 15.73 21.69 10.86
C TYR A 201 14.59 20.69 11.11
N SER A 202 14.85 19.53 11.73
CA SER A 202 13.84 18.51 11.96
C SER A 202 14.25 17.58 13.11
N GLU A 203 13.25 17.00 13.80
CA GLU A 203 13.47 16.03 14.87
C GLU A 203 13.91 14.66 14.37
N GLU A 204 13.53 14.30 13.13
CA GLU A 204 13.89 13.01 12.54
C GLU A 204 14.06 13.11 11.02
N GLU A 205 15.30 12.98 10.54
CA GLU A 205 15.62 12.96 9.11
C GLU A 205 16.57 11.82 8.76
N LEU A 206 16.41 11.30 7.54
CA LEU A 206 17.38 10.39 6.97
C LEU A 206 18.50 11.21 6.32
N ALA A 207 19.70 11.14 6.86
CA ALA A 207 20.77 12.05 6.47
C ALA A 207 22.17 11.43 6.57
N LEU A 208 23.10 12.08 5.87
CA LEU A 208 24.56 11.96 6.04
C LEU A 208 25.03 13.19 6.81
N THR A 209 25.99 13.03 7.71
CA THR A 209 26.55 14.13 8.48
C THR A 209 28.05 14.06 8.58
N TYR A 210 28.69 15.24 8.45
CA TYR A 210 30.12 15.41 8.65
C TYR A 210 30.42 16.86 9.05
N ALA A 211 31.23 17.06 10.08
CA ALA A 211 31.68 18.39 10.56
C ALA A 211 30.54 19.42 10.72
N GLY A 212 29.38 19.02 11.25
CA GLY A 212 28.22 19.90 11.46
C GLY A 212 27.43 20.28 10.21
N LYS A 213 27.77 19.70 9.07
CA LYS A 213 26.99 19.79 7.83
C LYS A 213 26.11 18.54 7.64
N TYR A 214 25.00 18.68 6.90
CA TYR A 214 24.04 17.62 6.71
C TYR A 214 23.56 17.52 5.24
N ILE A 215 23.53 16.30 4.71
CA ILE A 215 22.89 15.97 3.44
C ILE A 215 21.61 15.21 3.78
N VAL A 216 20.47 15.89 3.67
CA VAL A 216 19.13 15.28 3.90
C VAL A 216 18.71 14.56 2.64
N ILE A 217 18.28 13.31 2.79
CA ILE A 217 17.86 12.44 1.69
C ILE A 217 16.37 12.14 1.79
N ASN A 218 15.59 12.72 0.89
CA ASN A 218 14.21 12.32 0.66
C ASN A 218 14.17 11.30 -0.47
N HIS A 219 13.48 10.19 -0.27
CA HIS A 219 13.33 9.19 -1.31
C HIS A 219 11.91 8.66 -1.39
N HIS A 220 11.48 8.30 -2.59
CA HIS A 220 10.21 7.63 -2.80
C HIS A 220 10.19 6.79 -4.07
N PHE A 221 9.46 5.69 -4.01
CA PHE A 221 9.19 4.82 -5.13
C PHE A 221 7.68 4.63 -5.27
N TYR A 222 7.13 5.00 -6.42
CA TYR A 222 5.72 4.79 -6.73
C TYR A 222 5.57 3.87 -7.94
N LEU A 223 5.05 2.68 -7.73
CA LEU A 223 4.76 1.75 -8.81
C LEU A 223 3.55 2.20 -9.63
N THR A 224 2.53 2.74 -8.95
CA THR A 224 1.29 3.23 -9.55
C THR A 224 1.03 4.70 -9.21
N THR A 225 0.24 5.37 -10.04
CA THR A 225 -0.15 6.76 -9.80
C THR A 225 -1.22 6.86 -8.70
N SER A 226 -1.03 7.77 -7.75
CA SER A 226 -2.00 8.05 -6.69
C SER A 226 -1.97 9.52 -6.24
N SER A 227 -2.95 9.95 -5.47
CA SER A 227 -2.97 11.29 -4.84
C SER A 227 -1.90 11.49 -3.77
N SER A 228 -1.36 10.39 -3.23
CA SER A 228 -0.29 10.44 -2.22
C SER A 228 0.99 11.09 -2.75
N GLN A 229 1.23 11.10 -4.07
CA GLN A 229 2.37 11.79 -4.67
C GLN A 229 2.29 13.31 -4.53
N THR A 230 1.10 13.89 -4.73
CA THR A 230 0.86 15.33 -4.50
C THR A 230 0.99 15.67 -3.02
N ALA A 231 0.37 14.85 -2.14
CA ALA A 231 0.47 15.01 -0.69
C ALA A 231 1.93 14.92 -0.20
N TYR A 232 2.72 14.03 -0.77
CA TYR A 232 4.15 13.91 -0.46
C TYR A 232 4.91 15.18 -0.81
N TYR A 233 4.66 15.78 -1.97
CA TYR A 233 5.26 17.06 -2.33
C TYR A 233 4.85 18.16 -1.38
N ASP A 234 3.54 18.37 -1.17
CA ASP A 234 3.03 19.51 -0.42
C ASP A 234 3.37 19.44 1.08
N ASN A 235 3.32 18.23 1.68
CA ASN A 235 3.47 18.06 3.13
C ASN A 235 4.92 17.70 3.55
N VAL A 236 5.76 17.20 2.63
CA VAL A 236 7.11 16.75 2.97
C VAL A 236 8.18 17.55 2.24
N ILE A 237 8.20 17.49 0.90
CA ILE A 237 9.32 18.02 0.11
C ILE A 237 9.40 19.55 0.21
N LYS A 238 8.30 20.22 -0.14
CA LYS A 238 8.24 21.68 -0.21
C LYS A 238 8.57 22.37 1.14
N PRO A 239 7.97 21.98 2.29
CA PRO A 239 8.31 22.58 3.58
C PRO A 239 9.77 22.34 3.99
N LYS A 240 10.29 21.12 3.78
CA LYS A 240 11.66 20.76 4.13
C LYS A 240 12.67 21.54 3.31
N TYR A 241 12.49 21.61 1.99
CA TYR A 241 13.38 22.37 1.12
C TYR A 241 13.39 23.86 1.46
N LYS A 242 12.20 24.45 1.65
CA LYS A 242 12.10 25.87 2.07
C LYS A 242 12.87 26.13 3.37
N LYS A 243 12.79 25.22 4.33
CA LYS A 243 13.50 25.34 5.61
C LYS A 243 15.03 25.18 5.42
N ALA A 244 15.46 24.22 4.58
CA ALA A 244 16.88 24.01 4.29
C ALA A 244 17.53 25.23 3.63
N GLN A 245 16.80 25.97 2.78
CA GLN A 245 17.31 27.17 2.12
C GLN A 245 17.70 28.31 3.10
N SER A 246 17.16 28.31 4.32
CA SER A 246 17.54 29.27 5.37
C SER A 246 18.76 28.83 6.19
N LEU A 247 19.34 27.65 5.90
CA LEU A 247 20.43 27.06 6.64
C LEU A 247 21.61 26.78 5.73
N ASN A 248 22.80 27.32 6.04
CA ASN A 248 23.99 27.20 5.20
C ASN A 248 24.70 25.84 5.28
N ASN A 249 24.32 25.00 6.27
CA ASN A 249 24.96 23.74 6.55
C ASN A 249 24.10 22.52 6.15
N ILE A 250 23.02 22.73 5.41
CA ILE A 250 22.10 21.67 4.96
C ILE A 250 21.89 21.73 3.46
N ILE A 251 22.01 20.60 2.79
CA ILE A 251 21.51 20.41 1.43
C ILE A 251 20.48 19.27 1.41
N VAL A 252 19.56 19.35 0.45
CA VAL A 252 18.50 18.37 0.25
C VAL A 252 18.71 17.66 -1.07
N ILE A 253 18.70 16.33 -1.02
CA ILE A 253 18.72 15.45 -2.18
C ILE A 253 17.36 14.74 -2.27
N ASN A 254 16.68 14.86 -3.40
CA ASN A 254 15.49 14.07 -3.69
C ASN A 254 15.85 12.91 -4.60
N ILE A 255 15.47 11.68 -4.20
CA ILE A 255 15.70 10.44 -4.96
C ILE A 255 14.35 9.85 -5.30
N LEU A 256 13.99 9.88 -6.59
CA LEU A 256 12.69 9.39 -7.04
C LEU A 256 12.83 8.34 -8.13
N ASP A 257 12.08 7.25 -7.98
CA ASP A 257 11.95 6.17 -8.93
C ASP A 257 10.51 5.64 -8.98
N GLY A 258 10.22 4.81 -9.96
CA GLY A 258 8.94 4.13 -10.12
C GLY A 258 8.08 4.67 -11.28
N ALA A 259 7.33 3.76 -11.91
CA ALA A 259 6.49 4.05 -13.07
C ALA A 259 5.33 5.04 -12.77
N GLY A 260 4.90 5.13 -11.51
CA GLY A 260 3.81 6.02 -11.09
C GLY A 260 4.08 7.51 -11.33
N TRP A 261 5.33 7.93 -11.46
CA TRP A 261 5.68 9.31 -11.75
C TRP A 261 5.35 9.74 -13.19
N ILE A 262 5.18 8.77 -14.13
CA ILE A 262 4.79 9.07 -15.52
C ILE A 262 3.45 9.82 -15.53
N GLY A 263 2.45 9.32 -14.78
CA GLY A 263 1.13 9.93 -14.67
C GLY A 263 1.10 11.20 -13.80
N ARG A 264 2.19 11.52 -13.10
CA ARG A 264 2.33 12.68 -12.20
C ARG A 264 3.52 13.59 -12.59
N ALA A 265 3.72 13.79 -13.87
CA ALA A 265 4.83 14.58 -14.38
C ALA A 265 4.88 16.02 -13.83
N ALA A 266 3.74 16.62 -13.48
CA ALA A 266 3.69 17.94 -12.86
C ALA A 266 4.29 17.93 -11.45
N ASP A 267 3.91 16.94 -10.62
CA ASP A 267 4.44 16.81 -9.25
C ASP A 267 5.92 16.41 -9.28
N PHE A 268 6.33 15.52 -10.21
CA PHE A 268 7.73 15.21 -10.43
C PHE A 268 8.58 16.47 -10.72
N ARG A 269 8.07 17.37 -11.59
CA ARG A 269 8.77 18.64 -11.89
C ARG A 269 8.93 19.53 -10.67
N LYS A 270 7.91 19.63 -9.82
CA LYS A 270 7.96 20.39 -8.57
C LYS A 270 9.01 19.81 -7.62
N ILE A 271 9.00 18.48 -7.41
CA ILE A 271 9.97 17.80 -6.54
C ILE A 271 11.40 17.94 -7.10
N TYR A 272 11.55 17.86 -8.43
CA TYR A 272 12.82 18.12 -9.10
C TYR A 272 13.29 19.57 -8.85
N ALA A 273 12.41 20.56 -8.87
CA ALA A 273 12.76 21.96 -8.62
C ALA A 273 13.20 22.18 -7.16
N ASP A 274 12.47 21.60 -6.20
CA ASP A 274 12.62 21.81 -4.76
C ASP A 274 13.64 20.85 -4.13
N CYS A 275 14.89 20.89 -4.61
CA CYS A 275 16.05 20.24 -4.01
C CYS A 275 17.35 20.83 -4.53
N ASN A 276 18.44 20.64 -3.81
CA ASN A 276 19.79 21.00 -4.27
C ASN A 276 20.25 20.03 -5.35
N TYR A 277 20.08 18.74 -5.11
CA TYR A 277 20.40 17.69 -6.08
C TYR A 277 19.23 16.72 -6.24
N PHE A 278 19.07 16.21 -7.45
CA PHE A 278 18.09 15.21 -7.78
C PHE A 278 18.79 13.96 -8.31
N LEU A 279 18.48 12.81 -7.75
CA LEU A 279 19.03 11.51 -8.13
C LEU A 279 17.91 10.49 -8.35
N ASN A 280 18.29 9.36 -8.88
CA ASN A 280 17.52 8.12 -8.93
C ASN A 280 18.47 6.93 -8.74
N LEU A 281 17.98 5.72 -8.69
CA LEU A 281 18.80 4.53 -8.42
C LEU A 281 19.91 4.34 -9.45
N LYS A 282 19.71 4.75 -10.72
CA LYS A 282 20.70 4.65 -11.81
C LYS A 282 21.76 5.75 -11.79
N SER A 283 21.48 6.87 -11.15
CA SER A 283 22.42 7.99 -11.02
C SER A 283 22.99 8.13 -9.62
N LEU A 284 22.79 7.10 -8.78
CA LEU A 284 23.13 7.17 -7.36
C LEU A 284 24.65 7.27 -7.09
N GLU A 285 25.48 6.80 -8.03
CA GLU A 285 26.94 6.97 -7.94
C GLU A 285 27.37 8.45 -7.85
N LYS A 286 26.58 9.37 -8.40
CA LYS A 286 26.86 10.82 -8.29
C LYS A 286 26.77 11.34 -6.85
N LEU A 287 26.22 10.56 -5.92
CA LEU A 287 26.23 10.89 -4.49
C LEU A 287 27.65 10.96 -3.92
N ASP A 288 28.56 10.18 -4.45
CA ASP A 288 29.99 10.19 -4.09
C ASP A 288 30.62 11.57 -4.29
N ASP A 289 30.43 12.13 -5.48
CA ASP A 289 30.92 13.49 -5.80
C ASP A 289 30.24 14.58 -4.97
N ILE A 290 28.92 14.43 -4.71
CA ILE A 290 28.15 15.39 -3.90
C ILE A 290 28.68 15.39 -2.44
N ILE A 291 28.98 14.23 -1.89
CA ILE A 291 29.55 14.07 -0.55
C ILE A 291 30.89 14.80 -0.51
N THR A 292 31.79 14.51 -1.46
CA THR A 292 33.14 15.11 -1.53
C THR A 292 33.05 16.62 -1.63
N GLU A 293 32.23 17.15 -2.55
CA GLU A 293 32.10 18.60 -2.77
C GLU A 293 31.49 19.32 -1.56
N PHE A 294 30.39 18.79 -1.01
CA PHE A 294 29.67 19.50 0.05
C PHE A 294 30.39 19.44 1.41
N PHE A 295 30.98 18.32 1.74
CA PHE A 295 31.72 18.17 3.00
C PHE A 295 33.17 18.67 2.90
N ASN A 296 33.69 18.92 1.70
CA ASN A 296 35.10 19.32 1.43
C ASN A 296 36.12 18.26 1.89
N ILE A 297 35.91 17.01 1.48
CA ILE A 297 36.75 15.84 1.83
C ILE A 297 37.26 15.14 0.56
#